data_3e6a5639a2181cadd3f056f61fc0ade2
#
_entry.id   3e6a5639a2181cadd3f056f61fc0ade2
#
_cell.length_a   1.000
_cell.length_b   1.000
_cell.length_c   1.000
_cell.angle_alpha   90.00
_cell.angle_beta   90.00
_cell.angle_gamma   90.00
#
_symmetry.space_group_name_H-M   'P 1'
#
loop_
_entity.id
_entity.type
_entity.pdbx_description
1 polymer ?
#
loop_
_entity_poly.entity_id
_entity_poly.type
_entity_poly.pdbx_seq_one_letter_code
_entity_poly.pdbx_strand_id
1 'polypeptide(L)'
;MNDVIKNNPQQESNAIDFTALFSSLWKHRKLYYKVLGVTFVLALVYVFSLPKVYRCEVLLAPELSTTRTSNSLTSLARSFGMKLGNNLTGGNSEALMPTLYPDLMNSVDFKTSLFDVQVCAKDSVTPKSYYDYLLNDQKRPWWSALIGGTVGTITNLFASEDTTEVSAAKKKVNPFKLTKKQTAIAKVIAKKVVCDVDQKTLVITIDVRDQDPLICATVADSVKERLQQFITDYRTNKARIDYEYNKKLCAESKVRYEKARQRYVEFADANQDVILQSVRTRLTDLENEMQLQFNAYQTYATQVQSSEAQVQQETPAFMTLQSATVPLKPAGPSKKKYLLVFLFLAFVGTTTYVLYKERLLKPLLGLS
;
A
#
# COMPACT_ATOMS: atom_id res chain seq x y z
N MET A 1 -17.59 31.05 87.44
CA MET A 1 -17.70 31.68 86.12
C MET A 1 -17.27 30.64 85.09
N ASN A 2 -18.23 30.11 84.36
CA ASN A 2 -18.13 28.84 83.60
C ASN A 2 -17.55 29.08 82.23
N ASP A 3 -16.48 28.41 81.98
CA ASP A 3 -15.95 28.28 80.59
C ASP A 3 -16.56 27.06 79.91
N VAL A 4 -17.37 27.34 78.88
CA VAL A 4 -18.00 26.37 78.04
C VAL A 4 -16.94 25.93 76.95
N ILE A 5 -16.41 24.76 77.14
CA ILE A 5 -15.55 24.11 76.08
C ILE A 5 -16.47 23.64 74.94
N LYS A 6 -16.39 24.35 73.83
CA LYS A 6 -17.02 23.99 72.59
C LYS A 6 -16.27 22.78 71.96
N ASN A 7 -16.91 21.62 72.00
CA ASN A 7 -16.48 20.47 71.21
C ASN A 7 -16.59 20.79 69.72
N ASN A 8 -15.45 20.80 69.04
CA ASN A 8 -15.34 20.90 67.61
C ASN A 8 -15.57 19.50 67.01
N PRO A 9 -16.56 19.28 66.18
CA PRO A 9 -16.69 17.98 65.51
C PRO A 9 -15.49 17.79 64.57
N GLN A 10 -14.73 16.73 64.84
CA GLN A 10 -13.65 16.28 63.97
C GLN A 10 -14.19 16.10 62.54
N GLN A 11 -13.68 16.89 61.66
CA GLN A 11 -13.73 16.57 60.19
C GLN A 11 -13.08 15.17 60.01
N GLU A 12 -13.91 14.16 59.75
CA GLU A 12 -13.45 12.89 59.24
C GLU A 12 -12.77 13.18 57.91
N SER A 13 -11.47 13.32 57.95
CA SER A 13 -10.65 13.35 56.74
C SER A 13 -10.87 12.01 56.02
N ASN A 14 -11.39 12.05 54.80
CA ASN A 14 -11.46 10.93 53.89
C ASN A 14 -10.03 10.46 53.47
N ALA A 15 -9.19 10.18 54.48
CA ALA A 15 -7.89 9.58 54.24
C ALA A 15 -8.12 8.12 53.91
N ILE A 16 -7.80 7.74 52.69
CA ILE A 16 -7.80 6.35 52.25
C ILE A 16 -6.87 5.56 53.17
N ASP A 17 -7.44 4.69 53.98
CA ASP A 17 -6.69 3.91 54.97
C ASP A 17 -6.02 2.72 54.24
N PHE A 18 -4.81 2.96 53.73
CA PHE A 18 -4.03 1.95 53.02
C PHE A 18 -3.73 0.71 53.84
N THR A 19 -3.71 0.86 55.19
CA THR A 19 -3.48 -0.26 56.10
C THR A 19 -4.69 -1.18 56.18
N ALA A 20 -5.90 -0.64 56.16
CA ALA A 20 -7.16 -1.37 56.06
C ALA A 20 -7.30 -2.11 54.73
N LEU A 21 -6.89 -1.46 53.62
CA LEU A 21 -6.85 -2.08 52.29
C LEU A 21 -5.90 -3.27 52.25
N PHE A 22 -4.68 -3.12 52.75
CA PHE A 22 -3.69 -4.18 52.77
C PHE A 22 -4.09 -5.36 53.65
N SER A 23 -4.66 -5.10 54.82
CA SER A 23 -5.16 -6.15 55.73
C SER A 23 -6.32 -6.94 55.11
N SER A 24 -7.23 -6.29 54.40
CA SER A 24 -8.33 -6.90 53.68
C SER A 24 -7.82 -7.83 52.52
N LEU A 25 -6.83 -7.36 51.75
CA LEU A 25 -6.18 -8.16 50.72
C LEU A 25 -5.52 -9.42 51.30
N TRP A 26 -4.84 -9.31 52.44
CA TRP A 26 -4.15 -10.42 53.09
C TRP A 26 -5.12 -11.46 53.65
N LYS A 27 -6.26 -11.03 54.21
CA LYS A 27 -7.32 -11.88 54.72
C LYS A 27 -7.91 -12.80 53.64
N HIS A 28 -8.04 -12.30 52.43
CA HIS A 28 -8.63 -13.03 51.29
C HIS A 28 -7.59 -13.74 50.38
N ARG A 29 -6.33 -13.94 50.82
CA ARG A 29 -5.24 -14.54 50.03
C ARG A 29 -5.60 -15.88 49.35
N LYS A 30 -6.42 -16.72 50.01
CA LYS A 30 -6.86 -18.00 49.43
C LYS A 30 -7.75 -17.82 48.21
N LEU A 31 -8.54 -16.74 48.13
CA LEU A 31 -9.36 -16.41 46.98
C LEU A 31 -8.48 -15.92 45.81
N TYR A 32 -7.47 -15.09 46.10
CA TYR A 32 -6.49 -14.68 45.08
C TYR A 32 -5.77 -15.86 44.47
N TYR A 33 -5.25 -16.80 45.25
CA TYR A 33 -4.58 -17.98 44.73
C TYR A 33 -5.49 -18.85 43.86
N LYS A 34 -6.76 -19.03 44.22
CA LYS A 34 -7.72 -19.80 43.41
C LYS A 34 -8.03 -19.09 42.12
N VAL A 35 -8.37 -17.77 42.14
CA VAL A 35 -8.74 -17.02 40.94
C VAL A 35 -7.53 -16.87 39.99
N LEU A 36 -6.37 -16.45 40.54
CA LEU A 36 -5.15 -16.32 39.70
C LEU A 36 -4.71 -17.67 39.11
N GLY A 37 -4.81 -18.78 39.87
CA GLY A 37 -4.50 -20.10 39.37
C GLY A 37 -5.39 -20.53 38.20
N VAL A 38 -6.71 -20.38 38.37
CA VAL A 38 -7.68 -20.69 37.29
C VAL A 38 -7.45 -19.78 36.06
N THR A 39 -7.27 -18.47 36.29
CA THR A 39 -7.02 -17.51 35.21
C THR A 39 -5.70 -17.80 34.49
N PHE A 40 -4.66 -18.23 35.22
CA PHE A 40 -3.39 -18.62 34.63
C PHE A 40 -3.54 -19.80 33.69
N VAL A 41 -4.27 -20.85 34.09
CA VAL A 41 -4.53 -22.01 33.23
C VAL A 41 -5.34 -21.61 31.99
N LEU A 42 -6.41 -20.83 32.16
CA LEU A 42 -7.21 -20.33 31.05
C LEU A 42 -6.38 -19.45 30.10
N ALA A 43 -5.54 -18.57 30.64
CA ALA A 43 -4.64 -17.72 29.85
C ALA A 43 -3.61 -18.54 29.08
N LEU A 44 -3.07 -19.63 29.66
CA LEU A 44 -2.18 -20.53 28.95
C LEU A 44 -2.89 -21.19 27.75
N VAL A 45 -4.07 -21.79 27.97
CA VAL A 45 -4.85 -22.41 26.88
C VAL A 45 -5.15 -21.39 25.77
N TYR A 46 -5.55 -20.18 26.13
CA TYR A 46 -5.80 -19.12 25.17
C TYR A 46 -4.54 -18.73 24.35
N VAL A 47 -3.42 -18.47 25.04
CA VAL A 47 -2.17 -18.00 24.42
C VAL A 47 -1.54 -19.06 23.52
N PHE A 48 -1.64 -20.35 23.90
CA PHE A 48 -1.14 -21.45 23.06
C PHE A 48 -2.04 -21.71 21.84
N SER A 49 -3.30 -21.30 21.87
CA SER A 49 -4.23 -21.39 20.74
C SER A 49 -3.97 -20.33 19.65
N LEU A 50 -3.26 -19.25 19.95
CA LEU A 50 -2.99 -18.19 18.99
C LEU A 50 -1.95 -18.64 17.96
N PRO A 51 -2.21 -18.51 16.64
CA PRO A 51 -1.25 -18.81 15.60
C PRO A 51 -0.05 -17.86 15.67
N LYS A 52 1.12 -18.37 15.30
CA LYS A 52 2.33 -17.56 15.16
C LYS A 52 2.16 -16.63 13.95
N VAL A 53 2.69 -15.43 14.04
CA VAL A 53 2.72 -14.45 12.95
C VAL A 53 4.17 -14.03 12.72
N TYR A 54 4.60 -14.12 11.49
CA TYR A 54 5.91 -13.65 11.04
C TYR A 54 5.78 -12.29 10.38
N ARG A 55 6.84 -11.51 10.40
CA ARG A 55 6.89 -10.17 9.82
C ARG A 55 8.11 -10.10 8.90
N CYS A 56 7.89 -9.62 7.69
CA CYS A 56 8.92 -9.33 6.71
C CYS A 56 8.84 -7.86 6.32
N GLU A 57 9.97 -7.17 6.36
CA GLU A 57 10.09 -5.75 5.98
C GLU A 57 10.94 -5.64 4.73
N VAL A 58 10.49 -4.80 3.80
CA VAL A 58 11.23 -4.39 2.61
C VAL A 58 11.37 -2.87 2.65
N LEU A 59 12.59 -2.38 2.44
CA LEU A 59 12.88 -0.96 2.40
C LEU A 59 13.29 -0.55 0.98
N LEU A 60 12.60 0.45 0.44
CA LEU A 60 12.88 1.02 -0.87
C LEU A 60 13.17 2.52 -0.72
N ALA A 61 14.19 2.99 -1.43
CA ALA A 61 14.41 4.41 -1.64
C ALA A 61 14.03 4.77 -3.08
N PRO A 62 13.08 5.68 -3.30
CA PRO A 62 12.80 6.17 -4.63
C PRO A 62 13.98 7.03 -5.09
N GLU A 63 14.43 6.83 -6.32
CA GLU A 63 15.35 7.77 -6.94
C GLU A 63 14.56 9.03 -7.31
N LEU A 64 14.83 10.10 -6.56
CA LEU A 64 14.32 11.42 -6.89
C LEU A 64 15.12 11.92 -8.10
N SER A 65 14.65 11.62 -9.31
CA SER A 65 15.20 12.24 -10.51
C SER A 65 14.90 13.74 -10.45
N THR A 66 15.80 14.49 -9.85
CA THR A 66 15.84 15.94 -10.07
C THR A 66 16.08 16.11 -11.56
N THR A 67 15.05 16.52 -12.28
CA THR A 67 15.09 16.79 -13.72
C THR A 67 16.20 17.79 -14.01
N ARG A 68 17.40 17.27 -14.33
CA ARG A 68 18.54 18.08 -14.78
C ARG A 68 18.27 18.80 -16.10
N THR A 69 17.14 18.50 -16.74
CA THR A 69 16.72 19.07 -18.02
C THR A 69 16.22 20.52 -17.92
N SER A 70 15.91 21.02 -16.71
CA SER A 70 15.49 22.40 -16.55
C SER A 70 16.62 23.41 -16.75
N ASN A 71 17.88 22.96 -16.61
CA ASN A 71 19.03 23.88 -16.66
C ASN A 71 19.36 24.37 -18.07
N SER A 72 19.13 23.57 -19.11
CA SER A 72 19.39 24.00 -20.50
C SER A 72 18.30 24.93 -21.04
N LEU A 73 17.04 24.64 -20.77
CA LEU A 73 15.90 25.51 -21.16
C LEU A 73 15.84 26.77 -20.30
N THR A 74 16.13 26.68 -19.00
CA THR A 74 16.22 27.85 -18.13
C THR A 74 17.46 28.69 -18.44
N SER A 75 18.58 28.10 -18.82
CA SER A 75 19.75 28.85 -19.27
C SER A 75 19.53 29.55 -20.61
N LEU A 76 18.84 28.89 -21.54
CA LEU A 76 18.41 29.50 -22.80
C LEU A 76 17.40 30.65 -22.56
N ALA A 77 16.38 30.44 -21.74
CA ALA A 77 15.41 31.46 -21.42
C ALA A 77 16.03 32.67 -20.68
N ARG A 78 17.01 32.43 -19.81
CA ARG A 78 17.80 33.49 -19.17
C ARG A 78 18.68 34.26 -20.15
N SER A 79 19.27 33.58 -21.16
CA SER A 79 20.05 34.25 -22.21
C SER A 79 19.20 35.12 -23.10
N PHE A 80 17.90 34.85 -23.23
CA PHE A 80 16.92 35.71 -23.92
C PHE A 80 16.27 36.77 -23.01
N GLY A 81 16.78 36.97 -21.79
CA GLY A 81 16.30 38.03 -20.89
C GLY A 81 14.91 37.81 -20.30
N MET A 82 14.34 36.63 -20.47
CA MET A 82 13.04 36.26 -19.86
C MET A 82 13.24 35.94 -18.39
N LYS A 83 12.79 36.80 -17.49
CA LYS A 83 12.59 36.48 -16.08
C LYS A 83 11.45 35.48 -15.98
N LEU A 84 11.76 34.17 -16.07
CA LEU A 84 10.82 33.13 -15.71
C LEU A 84 10.60 33.21 -14.20
N GLY A 85 9.43 33.72 -13.81
CA GLY A 85 9.01 33.69 -12.42
C GLY A 85 9.01 32.26 -11.89
N ASN A 86 9.20 32.09 -10.58
CA ASN A 86 9.24 30.79 -9.87
C ASN A 86 8.07 29.83 -10.13
N ASN A 87 7.04 30.25 -10.88
CA ASN A 87 5.87 29.44 -11.22
C ASN A 87 6.01 28.62 -12.52
N LEU A 88 7.12 28.76 -13.28
CA LEU A 88 7.37 27.98 -14.50
C LEU A 88 8.32 26.78 -14.28
N THR A 89 8.73 26.52 -13.03
CA THR A 89 9.25 25.22 -12.62
C THR A 89 8.17 24.16 -12.40
N GLY A 90 6.95 24.47 -12.79
CA GLY A 90 5.83 23.54 -12.97
C GLY A 90 5.97 22.70 -14.24
N GLY A 91 7.12 22.14 -14.53
CA GLY A 91 7.21 20.96 -15.34
C GLY A 91 6.50 19.86 -14.56
N ASN A 92 5.41 19.38 -15.10
CA ASN A 92 4.48 18.31 -14.69
C ASN A 92 5.11 17.06 -14.04
N SER A 93 6.04 17.22 -13.12
CA SER A 93 6.40 16.23 -12.13
C SER A 93 5.42 16.33 -10.94
N GLU A 94 4.11 16.31 -11.22
CA GLU A 94 3.15 15.64 -10.35
C GLU A 94 3.44 14.13 -10.42
N ALA A 95 4.71 13.79 -10.47
CA ALA A 95 5.21 12.48 -10.16
C ALA A 95 4.59 12.14 -8.81
N LEU A 96 3.80 11.08 -8.76
CA LEU A 96 3.24 10.53 -7.54
C LEU A 96 4.27 10.68 -6.43
N MET A 97 4.03 11.66 -5.55
CA MET A 97 4.89 11.84 -4.39
C MET A 97 4.91 10.50 -3.65
N PRO A 98 6.05 10.03 -3.17
CA PRO A 98 6.12 8.78 -2.42
C PRO A 98 5.07 8.69 -1.31
N THR A 99 4.62 9.81 -0.78
CA THR A 99 3.55 9.93 0.21
C THR A 99 2.20 9.37 -0.23
N LEU A 100 1.96 9.21 -1.54
CA LEU A 100 0.73 8.61 -2.08
C LEU A 100 0.81 7.08 -2.24
N TYR A 101 1.97 6.47 -2.04
CA TYR A 101 2.14 5.02 -2.21
C TYR A 101 1.32 4.18 -1.22
N PRO A 102 1.13 4.58 0.06
CA PRO A 102 0.21 3.89 0.95
C PRO A 102 -1.22 3.88 0.43
N ASP A 103 -1.72 5.00 -0.13
CA ASP A 103 -3.06 5.09 -0.69
C ASP A 103 -3.20 4.24 -1.95
N LEU A 104 -2.18 4.22 -2.80
CA LEU A 104 -2.10 3.36 -3.97
C LEU A 104 -2.21 1.88 -3.58
N MET A 105 -1.43 1.43 -2.59
CA MET A 105 -1.48 0.06 -2.08
C MET A 105 -2.82 -0.26 -1.40
N ASN A 106 -3.51 0.74 -0.89
CA ASN A 106 -4.86 0.60 -0.35
C ASN A 106 -5.96 0.55 -1.43
N SER A 107 -5.63 0.83 -2.70
CA SER A 107 -6.60 0.73 -3.81
C SER A 107 -7.10 -0.70 -3.99
N VAL A 108 -8.29 -0.84 -4.57
CA VAL A 108 -8.88 -2.16 -4.88
C VAL A 108 -8.07 -2.87 -5.94
N ASP A 109 -7.62 -2.15 -6.97
CA ASP A 109 -6.84 -2.68 -8.08
C ASP A 109 -5.52 -3.30 -7.61
N PHE A 110 -4.80 -2.60 -6.73
CA PHE A 110 -3.56 -3.13 -6.16
C PHE A 110 -3.80 -4.39 -5.33
N LYS A 111 -4.81 -4.39 -4.45
CA LYS A 111 -5.13 -5.56 -3.61
C LYS A 111 -5.53 -6.77 -4.43
N THR A 112 -6.32 -6.57 -5.49
CA THR A 112 -6.74 -7.66 -6.37
C THR A 112 -5.60 -8.19 -7.23
N SER A 113 -4.61 -7.37 -7.57
CA SER A 113 -3.42 -7.83 -8.29
C SER A 113 -2.60 -8.84 -7.47
N LEU A 114 -2.68 -8.80 -6.14
CA LEU A 114 -2.00 -9.74 -5.26
C LEU A 114 -2.67 -11.11 -5.17
N PHE A 115 -3.91 -11.28 -5.66
CA PHE A 115 -4.63 -12.55 -5.59
C PHE A 115 -3.93 -13.67 -6.36
N ASP A 116 -3.33 -13.33 -7.51
CA ASP A 116 -2.68 -14.29 -8.40
C ASP A 116 -1.23 -14.62 -8.02
N VAL A 117 -0.70 -13.98 -6.96
CA VAL A 117 0.66 -14.26 -6.49
C VAL A 117 0.77 -15.72 -6.08
N GLN A 118 1.74 -16.44 -6.68
CA GLN A 118 1.99 -17.83 -6.34
C GLN A 118 2.81 -17.93 -5.06
N VAL A 119 2.27 -18.62 -4.07
CA VAL A 119 2.90 -18.82 -2.77
C VAL A 119 3.05 -20.32 -2.45
N CYS A 120 4.17 -20.66 -1.83
CA CYS A 120 4.43 -21.99 -1.31
C CYS A 120 4.61 -21.90 0.21
N ALA A 121 3.83 -22.65 0.97
CA ALA A 121 4.05 -22.78 2.41
C ALA A 121 5.29 -23.63 2.66
N LYS A 122 5.98 -23.37 3.76
CA LYS A 122 7.19 -24.14 4.16
C LYS A 122 6.97 -25.66 4.18
N ASP A 123 5.77 -26.07 4.53
CA ASP A 123 5.39 -27.49 4.68
C ASP A 123 4.66 -28.05 3.43
N SER A 124 4.55 -27.30 2.33
CA SER A 124 3.83 -27.70 1.11
C SER A 124 4.70 -27.51 -0.13
N VAL A 125 4.72 -28.53 -1.00
CA VAL A 125 5.49 -28.49 -2.26
C VAL A 125 4.67 -27.88 -3.41
N THR A 126 3.33 -27.81 -3.29
CA THR A 126 2.46 -27.32 -4.35
C THR A 126 2.25 -25.81 -4.25
N PRO A 127 2.59 -25.04 -5.31
CA PRO A 127 2.29 -23.63 -5.34
C PRO A 127 0.76 -23.40 -5.41
N LYS A 128 0.28 -22.44 -4.64
CA LYS A 128 -1.12 -22.01 -4.61
C LYS A 128 -1.20 -20.51 -4.84
N SER A 129 -2.34 -20.03 -5.30
CA SER A 129 -2.58 -18.57 -5.34
C SER A 129 -2.67 -18.03 -3.91
N TYR A 130 -2.21 -16.81 -3.70
CA TYR A 130 -2.32 -16.15 -2.39
C TYR A 130 -3.77 -16.00 -1.94
N TYR A 131 -4.70 -15.84 -2.90
CA TYR A 131 -6.13 -15.86 -2.65
C TYR A 131 -6.59 -17.18 -2.03
N ASP A 132 -6.23 -18.31 -2.64
CA ASP A 132 -6.63 -19.66 -2.16
C ASP A 132 -6.01 -19.97 -0.80
N TYR A 133 -4.75 -19.57 -0.60
CA TYR A 133 -4.08 -19.71 0.69
C TYR A 133 -4.80 -18.92 1.80
N LEU A 134 -5.17 -17.66 1.53
CA LEU A 134 -5.88 -16.83 2.51
C LEU A 134 -7.30 -17.36 2.81
N LEU A 135 -7.95 -17.97 1.83
CA LEU A 135 -9.30 -18.51 1.98
C LEU A 135 -9.31 -19.81 2.79
N ASN A 136 -8.40 -20.74 2.49
CA ASN A 136 -8.48 -22.13 2.93
C ASN A 136 -7.44 -22.53 3.97
N ASP A 137 -6.20 -22.00 3.89
CA ASP A 137 -5.05 -22.56 4.64
C ASP A 137 -4.67 -21.72 5.89
N GLN A 138 -5.40 -20.63 6.17
CA GLN A 138 -5.14 -19.81 7.37
C GLN A 138 -5.55 -20.52 8.66
N LYS A 139 -4.60 -20.73 9.56
CA LYS A 139 -4.86 -21.30 10.89
C LYS A 139 -5.66 -20.31 11.73
N ARG A 140 -6.84 -20.72 12.18
CA ARG A 140 -7.69 -19.93 13.08
C ARG A 140 -7.64 -20.54 14.49
N PRO A 141 -7.69 -19.74 15.56
CA PRO A 141 -7.82 -20.28 16.90
C PRO A 141 -9.11 -21.11 17.02
N TRP A 142 -9.06 -22.27 17.69
CA TRP A 142 -10.21 -23.17 17.81
C TRP A 142 -11.46 -22.50 18.43
N TRP A 143 -11.25 -21.57 19.37
CA TRP A 143 -12.34 -20.82 19.99
C TRP A 143 -13.01 -19.81 19.06
N SER A 144 -12.35 -19.39 17.97
CA SER A 144 -12.98 -18.52 16.95
C SER A 144 -14.12 -19.24 16.22
N ALA A 145 -14.08 -20.56 16.13
CA ALA A 145 -15.17 -21.37 15.59
C ALA A 145 -16.40 -21.37 16.51
N LEU A 146 -16.17 -21.36 17.85
CA LEU A 146 -17.25 -21.25 18.82
C LEU A 146 -17.95 -19.89 18.81
N ILE A 147 -17.17 -18.80 18.72
CA ILE A 147 -17.74 -17.43 18.66
C ILE A 147 -18.27 -17.12 17.25
N GLY A 148 -17.54 -17.55 16.21
CA GLY A 148 -17.97 -17.41 14.80
C GLY A 148 -19.17 -18.29 14.45
N GLY A 149 -19.33 -19.44 15.07
CA GLY A 149 -20.47 -20.35 14.88
C GLY A 149 -21.80 -19.76 15.35
N THR A 150 -21.80 -18.98 16.43
CA THR A 150 -23.01 -18.35 16.94
C THR A 150 -23.43 -17.09 16.14
N VAL A 151 -22.46 -16.33 15.64
CA VAL A 151 -22.71 -15.15 14.79
C VAL A 151 -22.80 -15.55 13.31
N GLY A 152 -22.00 -16.55 12.87
CA GLY A 152 -22.00 -17.05 11.49
C GLY A 152 -23.26 -17.80 11.08
N THR A 153 -23.92 -18.50 12.00
CA THR A 153 -25.22 -19.15 11.73
C THR A 153 -26.33 -18.14 11.50
N ILE A 154 -26.30 -17.01 12.19
CA ILE A 154 -27.30 -15.94 11.98
C ILE A 154 -27.06 -15.23 10.63
N THR A 155 -25.81 -15.02 10.22
CA THR A 155 -25.50 -14.40 8.93
C THR A 155 -25.70 -15.34 7.74
N ASN A 156 -25.52 -16.66 7.92
CA ASN A 156 -25.77 -17.66 6.86
C ASN A 156 -27.27 -17.91 6.61
N LEU A 157 -28.13 -17.66 7.59
CA LEU A 157 -29.60 -17.74 7.41
C LEU A 157 -30.15 -16.61 6.52
N PHE A 158 -29.40 -15.50 6.37
CA PHE A 158 -29.75 -14.37 5.50
C PHE A 158 -28.87 -14.23 4.25
N ALA A 159 -27.92 -15.13 4.04
CA ALA A 159 -27.09 -15.17 2.85
C ALA A 159 -27.71 -16.14 1.84
N SER A 160 -28.49 -15.61 0.89
CA SER A 160 -28.87 -16.35 -0.32
C SER A 160 -27.61 -16.88 -0.99
N GLU A 161 -27.59 -18.18 -1.25
CA GLU A 161 -26.54 -18.88 -1.99
C GLU A 161 -26.51 -18.38 -3.44
N ASP A 162 -25.58 -17.50 -3.76
CA ASP A 162 -25.09 -17.38 -5.14
C ASP A 162 -24.09 -18.52 -5.38
N THR A 163 -24.65 -19.71 -5.62
CA THR A 163 -23.94 -20.92 -6.03
C THR A 163 -23.56 -20.83 -7.49
N THR A 164 -22.48 -20.15 -7.80
CA THR A 164 -21.72 -20.37 -9.04
C THR A 164 -20.25 -20.27 -8.71
N GLU A 165 -19.78 -21.27 -7.97
CA GLU A 165 -18.34 -21.43 -7.68
C GLU A 165 -17.74 -22.49 -8.59
N VAL A 166 -17.16 -22.04 -9.68
CA VAL A 166 -16.15 -22.81 -10.40
C VAL A 166 -14.88 -22.00 -10.33
N SER A 167 -13.92 -22.51 -9.55
CA SER A 167 -12.47 -22.16 -9.57
C SER A 167 -12.14 -20.70 -9.90
N ALA A 168 -12.25 -19.81 -8.92
CA ALA A 168 -11.94 -18.38 -9.06
C ALA A 168 -10.46 -18.09 -9.41
N ALA A 169 -9.57 -19.09 -9.29
CA ALA A 169 -8.14 -18.98 -9.56
C ALA A 169 -7.76 -18.81 -11.03
N LYS A 170 -8.69 -19.05 -11.98
CA LYS A 170 -8.43 -18.93 -13.43
C LYS A 170 -9.17 -17.80 -14.15
N LYS A 171 -10.08 -17.10 -13.48
CA LYS A 171 -10.83 -16.00 -14.10
C LYS A 171 -10.23 -14.68 -13.64
N LYS A 172 -9.71 -13.91 -14.59
CA LYS A 172 -9.19 -12.55 -14.34
C LYS A 172 -10.19 -11.78 -13.47
N VAL A 173 -9.78 -11.45 -12.24
CA VAL A 173 -10.66 -10.76 -11.28
C VAL A 173 -11.03 -9.39 -11.84
N ASN A 174 -12.32 -9.08 -11.84
CA ASN A 174 -12.77 -7.75 -12.26
C ASN A 174 -12.84 -6.83 -11.03
N PRO A 175 -11.96 -5.84 -10.90
CA PRO A 175 -11.93 -4.94 -9.74
C PRO A 175 -13.22 -4.13 -9.57
N PHE A 176 -13.95 -3.91 -10.66
CA PHE A 176 -15.22 -3.18 -10.65
C PHE A 176 -16.35 -3.97 -9.98
N LYS A 177 -16.32 -5.33 -10.04
CA LYS A 177 -17.36 -6.17 -9.44
C LYS A 177 -16.74 -7.33 -8.67
N LEU A 178 -16.42 -7.10 -7.41
CA LEU A 178 -15.91 -8.12 -6.51
C LEU A 178 -17.05 -8.92 -5.86
N THR A 179 -16.83 -10.21 -5.69
CA THR A 179 -17.70 -11.06 -4.87
C THR A 179 -17.52 -10.75 -3.38
N LYS A 180 -18.48 -11.16 -2.54
CA LYS A 180 -18.37 -11.01 -1.08
C LYS A 180 -17.08 -11.64 -0.52
N LYS A 181 -16.68 -12.82 -1.03
CA LYS A 181 -15.45 -13.52 -0.64
C LYS A 181 -14.20 -12.73 -1.06
N GLN A 182 -14.15 -12.25 -2.31
CA GLN A 182 -13.04 -11.42 -2.81
C GLN A 182 -12.89 -10.12 -2.01
N THR A 183 -13.98 -9.46 -1.68
CA THR A 183 -13.97 -8.26 -0.84
C THR A 183 -13.44 -8.57 0.58
N ALA A 184 -13.83 -9.71 1.16
CA ALA A 184 -13.31 -10.12 2.46
C ALA A 184 -11.81 -10.39 2.42
N ILE A 185 -11.31 -11.10 1.39
CA ILE A 185 -9.88 -11.36 1.20
C ILE A 185 -9.10 -10.06 0.97
N ALA A 186 -9.61 -9.12 0.15
CA ALA A 186 -8.98 -7.82 -0.05
C ALA A 186 -8.83 -7.04 1.27
N LYS A 187 -9.83 -7.11 2.16
CA LYS A 187 -9.73 -6.53 3.52
C LYS A 187 -8.69 -7.24 4.40
N VAL A 188 -8.53 -8.56 4.25
CA VAL A 188 -7.48 -9.31 4.96
C VAL A 188 -6.10 -8.89 4.46
N ILE A 189 -5.91 -8.77 3.15
CA ILE A 189 -4.66 -8.31 2.53
C ILE A 189 -4.31 -6.90 3.03
N ALA A 190 -5.27 -5.97 3.09
CA ALA A 190 -5.06 -4.62 3.60
C ALA A 190 -4.55 -4.57 5.06
N LYS A 191 -4.88 -5.58 5.87
CA LYS A 191 -4.39 -5.69 7.26
C LYS A 191 -3.03 -6.37 7.35
N LYS A 192 -2.71 -7.24 6.39
CA LYS A 192 -1.47 -8.02 6.36
C LYS A 192 -0.33 -7.30 5.65
N VAL A 193 -0.64 -6.49 4.66
CA VAL A 193 0.31 -5.74 3.84
C VAL A 193 0.10 -4.26 4.12
N VAL A 194 1.08 -3.64 4.75
CA VAL A 194 1.05 -2.22 5.14
C VAL A 194 2.25 -1.53 4.49
N CYS A 195 1.99 -0.39 3.89
CA CYS A 195 3.03 0.50 3.39
C CYS A 195 3.07 1.75 4.24
N ASP A 196 4.24 2.15 4.63
CA ASP A 196 4.51 3.40 5.33
C ASP A 196 5.65 4.16 4.63
N VAL A 197 5.57 5.47 4.62
CA VAL A 197 6.57 6.32 4.00
C VAL A 197 7.03 7.37 5.00
N ASP A 198 8.31 7.34 5.32
CA ASP A 198 8.92 8.36 6.16
C ASP A 198 8.94 9.71 5.40
N GLN A 199 8.24 10.70 5.93
CA GLN A 199 8.12 12.02 5.30
C GLN A 199 9.44 12.81 5.23
N LYS A 200 10.45 12.44 6.03
CA LYS A 200 11.74 13.11 6.05
C LYS A 200 12.74 12.48 5.09
N THR A 201 12.81 11.15 5.10
CA THR A 201 13.78 10.41 4.29
C THR A 201 13.19 9.91 2.97
N LEU A 202 11.86 9.94 2.82
CA LEU A 202 11.10 9.39 1.70
C LEU A 202 11.33 7.88 1.49
N VAL A 203 11.90 7.21 2.50
CA VAL A 203 12.06 5.76 2.48
C VAL A 203 10.69 5.10 2.61
N ILE A 204 10.43 4.17 1.71
CA ILE A 204 9.20 3.39 1.65
C ILE A 204 9.45 2.08 2.41
N THR A 205 8.66 1.84 3.44
CA THR A 205 8.67 0.61 4.23
C THR A 205 7.46 -0.23 3.88
N ILE A 206 7.66 -1.41 3.31
CA ILE A 206 6.62 -2.41 3.06
C ILE A 206 6.70 -3.45 4.17
N ASP A 207 5.68 -3.53 5.00
CA ASP A 207 5.54 -4.46 6.13
C ASP A 207 4.51 -5.53 5.77
N VAL A 208 4.95 -6.77 5.65
CA VAL A 208 4.08 -7.91 5.39
C VAL A 208 4.05 -8.83 6.59
N ARG A 209 2.85 -9.27 6.98
CA ARG A 209 2.63 -10.17 8.11
C ARG A 209 1.85 -11.39 7.67
N ASP A 210 2.43 -12.58 7.89
CA ASP A 210 1.74 -13.83 7.60
C ASP A 210 2.06 -14.93 8.63
N GLN A 211 1.31 -16.04 8.58
CA GLN A 211 1.49 -17.16 9.51
C GLN A 211 2.65 -18.09 9.09
N ASP A 212 3.05 -18.04 7.82
CA ASP A 212 4.17 -18.81 7.27
C ASP A 212 5.32 -17.87 6.93
N PRO A 213 6.57 -18.15 7.36
CA PRO A 213 7.72 -17.28 7.11
C PRO A 213 8.11 -17.20 5.63
N LEU A 214 7.95 -18.30 4.87
CA LEU A 214 8.28 -18.33 3.45
C LEU A 214 7.24 -17.51 2.64
N ILE A 215 5.96 -17.72 2.91
CA ILE A 215 4.88 -16.95 2.29
C ILE A 215 5.04 -15.46 2.61
N CYS A 216 5.38 -15.13 3.87
CA CYS A 216 5.63 -13.75 4.28
C CYS A 216 6.68 -13.07 3.40
N ALA A 217 7.82 -13.72 3.14
CA ALA A 217 8.89 -13.19 2.31
C ALA A 217 8.50 -13.14 0.82
N THR A 218 7.88 -14.19 0.29
CA THR A 218 7.43 -14.26 -1.12
C THR A 218 6.40 -13.17 -1.42
N VAL A 219 5.43 -12.97 -0.52
CA VAL A 219 4.44 -11.91 -0.68
C VAL A 219 5.10 -10.53 -0.57
N ALA A 220 6.05 -10.32 0.35
CA ALA A 220 6.76 -9.06 0.48
C ALA A 220 7.53 -8.69 -0.80
N ASP A 221 8.20 -9.68 -1.42
CA ASP A 221 8.91 -9.48 -2.68
C ASP A 221 7.94 -9.20 -3.85
N SER A 222 6.85 -9.97 -3.94
CA SER A 222 5.81 -9.73 -4.95
C SER A 222 5.11 -8.38 -4.80
N VAL A 223 4.87 -7.93 -3.56
CA VAL A 223 4.31 -6.60 -3.27
C VAL A 223 5.27 -5.51 -3.74
N LYS A 224 6.57 -5.66 -3.48
CA LYS A 224 7.61 -4.74 -3.97
C LYS A 224 7.56 -4.63 -5.50
N GLU A 225 7.61 -5.77 -6.19
CA GLU A 225 7.58 -5.81 -7.67
C GLU A 225 6.31 -5.19 -8.25
N ARG A 226 5.14 -5.55 -7.70
CA ARG A 226 3.85 -4.98 -8.12
C ARG A 226 3.78 -3.48 -7.89
N LEU A 227 4.26 -3.01 -6.74
CA LEU A 227 4.30 -1.57 -6.44
C LEU A 227 5.20 -0.83 -7.44
N GLN A 228 6.40 -1.34 -7.70
CA GLN A 228 7.32 -0.76 -8.68
C GLN A 228 6.70 -0.73 -10.08
N GLN A 229 6.09 -1.82 -10.52
CA GLN A 229 5.40 -1.90 -11.81
C GLN A 229 4.24 -0.89 -11.89
N PHE A 230 3.40 -0.83 -10.88
CA PHE A 230 2.22 0.05 -10.86
C PHE A 230 2.62 1.53 -10.93
N ILE A 231 3.65 1.91 -10.18
CA ILE A 231 4.17 3.29 -10.19
C ILE A 231 4.80 3.61 -11.56
N THR A 232 5.57 2.67 -12.12
CA THR A 232 6.18 2.83 -13.43
C THR A 232 5.11 3.02 -14.51
N ASP A 233 4.09 2.16 -14.55
CA ASP A 233 3.01 2.24 -15.51
C ASP A 233 2.21 3.54 -15.37
N TYR A 234 1.94 3.99 -14.14
CA TYR A 234 1.25 5.25 -13.91
C TYR A 234 2.05 6.46 -14.41
N ARG A 235 3.34 6.53 -14.08
CA ARG A 235 4.21 7.65 -14.48
C ARG A 235 4.46 7.69 -15.98
N THR A 236 4.70 6.53 -16.58
CA THR A 236 5.05 6.46 -17.99
C THR A 236 3.83 6.47 -18.93
N ASN A 237 2.62 6.28 -18.42
CA ASN A 237 1.42 6.12 -19.26
C ASN A 237 1.20 7.31 -20.19
N LYS A 238 1.24 8.55 -19.67
CA LYS A 238 1.09 9.76 -20.50
C LYS A 238 2.20 9.88 -21.53
N ALA A 239 3.45 9.70 -21.11
CA ALA A 239 4.60 9.80 -22.00
C ALA A 239 4.55 8.72 -23.11
N ARG A 240 4.05 7.50 -22.82
CA ARG A 240 3.83 6.45 -23.81
C ARG A 240 2.75 6.83 -24.83
N ILE A 241 1.64 7.41 -24.38
CA ILE A 241 0.58 7.89 -25.28
C ILE A 241 1.13 8.96 -26.20
N ASP A 242 1.88 9.93 -25.69
CA ASP A 242 2.50 11.00 -26.48
C ASP A 242 3.54 10.43 -27.48
N TYR A 243 4.33 9.44 -27.06
CA TYR A 243 5.27 8.74 -27.95
C TYR A 243 4.56 8.02 -29.10
N GLU A 244 3.53 7.23 -28.83
CA GLU A 244 2.77 6.52 -29.87
C GLU A 244 2.06 7.49 -30.83
N TYR A 245 1.54 8.59 -30.32
CA TYR A 245 0.96 9.66 -31.14
C TYR A 245 1.99 10.26 -32.09
N ASN A 246 3.16 10.67 -31.56
CA ASN A 246 4.23 11.27 -32.35
C ASN A 246 4.78 10.29 -33.40
N LYS A 247 4.91 9.01 -33.05
CA LYS A 247 5.32 7.93 -33.94
C LYS A 247 4.35 7.77 -35.11
N LYS A 248 3.03 7.85 -34.86
CA LYS A 248 2.01 7.81 -35.90
C LYS A 248 2.13 9.03 -36.84
N LEU A 249 2.27 10.24 -36.29
CA LEU A 249 2.45 11.47 -37.09
C LEU A 249 3.71 11.42 -37.95
N CYS A 250 4.81 10.88 -37.41
CA CYS A 250 6.06 10.71 -38.16
C CYS A 250 5.87 9.73 -39.34
N ALA A 251 5.19 8.60 -39.12
CA ALA A 251 4.89 7.64 -40.18
C ALA A 251 4.00 8.25 -41.28
N GLU A 252 2.97 8.98 -40.89
CA GLU A 252 2.10 9.68 -41.88
C GLU A 252 2.86 10.76 -42.67
N SER A 253 3.74 11.53 -42.01
CA SER A 253 4.57 12.55 -42.66
C SER A 253 5.58 11.94 -43.63
N LYS A 254 6.17 10.79 -43.28
CA LYS A 254 7.05 10.04 -44.17
C LYS A 254 6.34 9.65 -45.46
N VAL A 255 5.12 9.12 -45.36
CA VAL A 255 4.33 8.76 -46.55
C VAL A 255 4.01 9.98 -47.42
N ARG A 256 3.69 11.14 -46.80
CA ARG A 256 3.46 12.40 -47.54
C ARG A 256 4.71 12.87 -48.26
N TYR A 257 5.86 12.83 -47.59
CA TYR A 257 7.14 13.18 -48.19
C TYR A 257 7.47 12.23 -49.34
N GLU A 258 7.33 10.92 -49.20
CA GLU A 258 7.60 9.93 -50.26
C GLU A 258 6.72 10.17 -51.50
N LYS A 259 5.43 10.49 -51.30
CA LYS A 259 4.51 10.86 -52.39
C LYS A 259 4.92 12.17 -53.07
N ALA A 260 5.29 13.19 -52.32
CA ALA A 260 5.75 14.45 -52.91
C ALA A 260 7.05 14.28 -53.69
N ARG A 261 7.99 13.51 -53.14
CA ARG A 261 9.25 13.13 -53.83
C ARG A 261 8.98 12.36 -55.12
N GLN A 262 8.09 11.40 -55.11
CA GLN A 262 7.73 10.63 -56.28
C GLN A 262 7.15 11.51 -57.39
N ARG A 263 6.21 12.42 -57.05
CA ARG A 263 5.66 13.40 -58.02
C ARG A 263 6.72 14.30 -58.61
N TYR A 264 7.67 14.77 -57.80
CA TYR A 264 8.79 15.58 -58.28
C TYR A 264 9.66 14.79 -59.26
N VAL A 265 10.07 13.56 -58.92
CA VAL A 265 10.93 12.73 -59.75
C VAL A 265 10.21 12.37 -61.05
N GLU A 266 8.96 11.90 -61.02
CA GLU A 266 8.20 11.54 -62.23
C GLU A 266 8.06 12.74 -63.18
N PHE A 267 7.82 13.94 -62.66
CA PHE A 267 7.70 15.13 -63.47
C PHE A 267 9.05 15.60 -64.01
N ALA A 268 10.12 15.50 -63.24
CA ALA A 268 11.48 15.82 -63.65
C ALA A 268 11.97 14.91 -64.77
N ASP A 269 11.76 13.60 -64.61
CA ASP A 269 12.18 12.59 -65.63
C ASP A 269 11.42 12.72 -66.94
N ALA A 270 10.11 13.06 -66.86
CA ALA A 270 9.28 13.24 -68.06
C ALA A 270 9.59 14.54 -68.84
N ASN A 271 10.31 15.50 -68.28
CA ASN A 271 10.56 16.81 -68.87
C ASN A 271 12.06 17.19 -68.88
N GLN A 272 12.98 16.25 -68.98
CA GLN A 272 14.43 16.49 -68.89
C GLN A 272 14.94 17.50 -69.95
N ASP A 273 14.41 17.48 -71.16
CA ASP A 273 14.87 18.33 -72.27
C ASP A 273 13.99 19.55 -72.53
N VAL A 274 13.02 19.86 -71.65
CA VAL A 274 12.05 20.93 -71.90
C VAL A 274 12.54 22.26 -71.33
N ILE A 275 12.72 23.30 -72.21
CA ILE A 275 13.24 24.62 -71.83
C ILE A 275 12.11 25.62 -71.48
N LEU A 276 10.85 25.21 -71.51
CA LEU A 276 9.71 26.09 -71.26
C LEU A 276 9.70 26.60 -69.81
N GLN A 277 9.48 27.93 -69.65
CA GLN A 277 9.44 28.57 -68.35
C GLN A 277 8.32 28.00 -67.41
N SER A 278 7.18 27.61 -67.99
CA SER A 278 6.09 26.97 -67.25
C SER A 278 6.49 25.63 -66.63
N VAL A 279 7.33 24.83 -67.35
CA VAL A 279 7.85 23.57 -66.84
C VAL A 279 8.83 23.80 -65.70
N ARG A 280 9.70 24.82 -65.80
CA ARG A 280 10.64 25.21 -64.73
C ARG A 280 9.89 25.65 -63.46
N THR A 281 8.88 26.51 -63.62
CA THR A 281 8.06 26.98 -62.53
C THR A 281 7.39 25.77 -61.83
N ARG A 282 6.82 24.83 -62.61
CA ARG A 282 6.17 23.64 -62.04
C ARG A 282 7.16 22.73 -61.34
N LEU A 283 8.38 22.57 -61.83
CA LEU A 283 9.45 21.82 -61.18
C LEU A 283 9.81 22.42 -59.82
N THR A 284 9.99 23.76 -59.79
CA THR A 284 10.26 24.51 -58.53
C THR A 284 9.12 24.38 -57.53
N ASP A 285 7.84 24.42 -57.99
CA ASP A 285 6.70 24.20 -57.11
C ASP A 285 6.68 22.82 -56.47
N LEU A 286 6.95 21.75 -57.26
CA LEU A 286 7.03 20.37 -56.78
C LEU A 286 8.22 20.18 -55.86
N GLU A 287 9.36 20.80 -56.13
CA GLU A 287 10.54 20.77 -55.26
C GLU A 287 10.24 21.44 -53.91
N ASN A 288 9.58 22.62 -53.92
CA ASN A 288 9.16 23.31 -52.70
C ASN A 288 8.16 22.47 -51.91
N GLU A 289 7.19 21.78 -52.58
CA GLU A 289 6.26 20.87 -51.92
C GLU A 289 7.01 19.70 -51.27
N MET A 290 7.93 19.07 -51.99
CA MET A 290 8.75 17.98 -51.47
C MET A 290 9.58 18.43 -50.27
N GLN A 291 10.25 19.60 -50.37
CA GLN A 291 11.05 20.17 -49.26
C GLN A 291 10.20 20.50 -48.05
N LEU A 292 8.99 21.03 -48.24
CA LEU A 292 8.05 21.29 -47.14
C LEU A 292 7.68 20.00 -46.41
N GLN A 293 7.35 18.94 -47.18
CA GLN A 293 7.02 17.62 -46.58
C GLN A 293 8.23 16.98 -45.90
N PHE A 294 9.42 17.16 -46.43
CA PHE A 294 10.66 16.70 -45.84
C PHE A 294 10.93 17.39 -44.49
N ASN A 295 10.79 18.70 -44.43
CA ASN A 295 10.96 19.44 -43.18
C ASN A 295 9.94 19.04 -42.14
N ALA A 296 8.68 18.81 -42.52
CA ALA A 296 7.65 18.31 -41.62
C ALA A 296 8.01 16.90 -41.09
N TYR A 297 8.48 15.97 -41.95
CA TYR A 297 8.95 14.65 -41.56
C TYR A 297 10.11 14.73 -40.57
N GLN A 298 11.13 15.58 -40.84
CA GLN A 298 12.28 15.76 -39.93
C GLN A 298 11.82 16.27 -38.56
N THR A 299 10.87 17.23 -38.54
CA THR A 299 10.33 17.76 -37.28
C THR A 299 9.69 16.66 -36.45
N TYR A 300 8.81 15.85 -37.06
CA TYR A 300 8.18 14.74 -36.36
C TYR A 300 9.16 13.62 -35.95
N ALA A 301 10.18 13.35 -36.76
CA ALA A 301 11.24 12.40 -36.42
C ALA A 301 12.02 12.84 -35.16
N THR A 302 12.35 14.11 -35.06
CA THR A 302 12.96 14.68 -33.85
C THR A 302 12.02 14.62 -32.66
N GLN A 303 10.73 14.88 -32.88
CA GLN A 303 9.72 14.81 -31.80
C GLN A 303 9.53 13.38 -31.28
N VAL A 304 9.64 12.35 -32.15
CA VAL A 304 9.63 10.92 -31.71
C VAL A 304 10.81 10.64 -30.79
N GLN A 305 12.03 11.05 -31.17
CA GLN A 305 13.22 10.87 -30.32
C GLN A 305 13.08 11.59 -28.97
N SER A 306 12.53 12.80 -28.97
CA SER A 306 12.28 13.55 -27.75
C SER A 306 11.27 12.86 -26.84
N SER A 307 10.15 12.37 -27.39
CA SER A 307 9.14 11.66 -26.60
C SER A 307 9.61 10.28 -26.14
N GLU A 308 10.45 9.58 -26.88
CA GLU A 308 11.10 8.33 -26.45
C GLU A 308 12.02 8.59 -25.24
N ALA A 309 12.86 9.63 -25.32
CA ALA A 309 13.69 10.05 -24.19
C ALA A 309 12.84 10.42 -22.96
N GLN A 310 11.69 11.06 -23.17
CA GLN A 310 10.76 11.39 -22.08
C GLN A 310 10.18 10.14 -21.42
N VAL A 311 9.80 9.09 -22.17
CA VAL A 311 9.36 7.81 -21.60
C VAL A 311 10.44 7.21 -20.69
N GLN A 312 11.70 7.26 -21.11
CA GLN A 312 12.82 6.77 -20.31
C GLN A 312 13.04 7.62 -19.04
N GLN A 313 12.93 8.94 -19.15
CA GLN A 313 13.06 9.87 -18.00
C GLN A 313 11.95 9.69 -16.97
N GLU A 314 10.73 9.38 -17.42
CA GLU A 314 9.59 9.15 -16.53
C GLU A 314 9.60 7.74 -15.90
N THR A 315 10.48 6.84 -16.34
CA THR A 315 10.63 5.52 -15.73
C THR A 315 11.39 5.63 -14.40
N PRO A 316 10.72 5.46 -13.24
CA PRO A 316 11.38 5.65 -11.95
C PRO A 316 12.36 4.51 -11.68
N ALA A 317 13.52 4.85 -11.14
CA ALA A 317 14.41 3.88 -10.54
C ALA A 317 14.11 3.76 -9.04
N PHE A 318 14.05 2.53 -8.54
CA PHE A 318 13.90 2.24 -7.12
C PHE A 318 15.14 1.50 -6.63
N MET A 319 15.80 2.08 -5.65
CA MET A 319 16.91 1.41 -4.98
C MET A 319 16.35 0.57 -3.84
N THR A 320 16.59 -0.73 -3.87
CA THR A 320 16.23 -1.62 -2.76
C THR A 320 17.28 -1.47 -1.66
N LEU A 321 16.93 -0.84 -0.54
CA LEU A 321 17.80 -0.73 0.63
C LEU A 321 17.86 -2.03 1.42
N GLN A 322 16.70 -2.71 1.53
CA GLN A 322 16.57 -3.99 2.19
C GLN A 322 15.59 -4.87 1.41
N SER A 323 16.06 -6.03 0.97
CA SER A 323 15.24 -7.03 0.28
C SER A 323 14.42 -7.88 1.27
N ALA A 324 13.36 -8.51 0.77
CA ALA A 324 12.59 -9.46 1.54
C ALA A 324 13.48 -10.62 2.03
N THR A 325 13.46 -10.87 3.33
CA THR A 325 14.19 -11.99 3.95
C THR A 325 13.24 -12.87 4.74
N VAL A 326 13.45 -14.20 4.68
CA VAL A 326 12.61 -15.13 5.42
C VAL A 326 12.85 -14.99 6.93
N PRO A 327 11.86 -14.57 7.72
CA PRO A 327 12.03 -14.33 9.14
C PRO A 327 12.24 -15.64 9.92
N LEU A 328 13.30 -15.73 10.71
CA LEU A 328 13.61 -16.90 11.52
C LEU A 328 12.76 -17.00 12.80
N LYS A 329 12.32 -15.86 13.33
CA LYS A 329 11.56 -15.78 14.58
C LYS A 329 10.18 -15.18 14.34
N PRO A 330 9.12 -15.67 15.02
CA PRO A 330 7.80 -15.05 14.94
C PRO A 330 7.81 -13.66 15.59
N ALA A 331 7.21 -12.68 14.92
CA ALA A 331 7.04 -11.33 15.42
C ALA A 331 5.90 -11.19 16.44
N GLY A 332 4.95 -12.14 16.44
CA GLY A 332 3.82 -12.12 17.37
C GLY A 332 2.99 -13.41 17.37
N PRO A 333 1.99 -13.48 18.21
CA PRO A 333 1.77 -12.69 19.42
C PRO A 333 2.76 -13.04 20.53
N SER A 334 3.24 -12.04 21.31
CA SER A 334 4.16 -12.30 22.41
C SER A 334 3.42 -12.97 23.59
N LYS A 335 3.58 -14.29 23.70
CA LYS A 335 2.90 -15.12 24.69
C LYS A 335 3.04 -14.60 26.11
N LYS A 336 4.25 -14.12 26.47
CA LYS A 336 4.53 -13.56 27.80
C LYS A 336 3.72 -12.28 28.10
N LYS A 337 3.57 -11.38 27.12
CA LYS A 337 2.80 -10.13 27.31
C LYS A 337 1.31 -10.42 27.55
N TYR A 338 0.71 -11.31 26.76
CA TYR A 338 -0.69 -11.69 26.93
C TYR A 338 -0.96 -12.33 28.29
N LEU A 339 -0.10 -13.27 28.70
CA LEU A 339 -0.22 -13.91 30.00
C LEU A 339 -0.18 -12.90 31.14
N LEU A 340 0.74 -11.92 31.08
CA LEU A 340 0.86 -10.87 32.08
C LEU A 340 -0.39 -9.97 32.13
N VAL A 341 -0.94 -9.60 30.96
CA VAL A 341 -2.17 -8.81 30.87
C VAL A 341 -3.36 -9.56 31.49
N PHE A 342 -3.52 -10.86 31.21
CA PHE A 342 -4.60 -11.65 31.80
C PHE A 342 -4.47 -11.76 33.33
N LEU A 343 -3.26 -11.98 33.84
CA LEU A 343 -3.00 -12.02 35.27
C LEU A 343 -3.26 -10.67 35.96
N PHE A 344 -2.86 -9.58 35.29
CA PHE A 344 -3.12 -8.23 35.82
C PHE A 344 -4.62 -7.94 35.86
N LEU A 345 -5.38 -8.24 34.81
CA LEU A 345 -6.84 -8.06 34.80
C LEU A 345 -7.53 -8.92 35.88
N ALA A 346 -7.07 -10.16 36.03
CA ALA A 346 -7.60 -11.02 37.12
C ALA A 346 -7.30 -10.47 38.48
N PHE A 347 -6.09 -9.95 38.70
CA PHE A 347 -5.71 -9.33 39.97
C PHE A 347 -6.57 -8.08 40.28
N VAL A 348 -6.72 -7.18 39.30
CA VAL A 348 -7.56 -5.99 39.45
C VAL A 348 -9.02 -6.38 39.70
N GLY A 349 -9.55 -7.35 38.93
CA GLY A 349 -10.93 -7.81 39.12
C GLY A 349 -11.18 -8.44 40.47
N THR A 350 -10.24 -9.27 40.97
CA THR A 350 -10.35 -9.86 42.32
C THR A 350 -10.25 -8.82 43.41
N THR A 351 -9.37 -7.83 43.25
CA THR A 351 -9.22 -6.72 44.20
C THR A 351 -10.51 -5.90 44.26
N THR A 352 -11.08 -5.54 43.12
CA THR A 352 -12.35 -4.80 43.05
C THR A 352 -13.49 -5.60 43.69
N TYR A 353 -13.56 -6.92 43.43
CA TYR A 353 -14.56 -7.78 44.07
C TYR A 353 -14.43 -7.84 45.61
N VAL A 354 -13.20 -7.97 46.12
CA VAL A 354 -12.94 -8.02 47.58
C VAL A 354 -13.32 -6.68 48.25
N LEU A 355 -12.95 -5.56 47.65
CA LEU A 355 -13.30 -4.23 48.13
C LEU A 355 -14.81 -3.97 48.09
N TYR A 356 -15.50 -4.46 47.05
CA TYR A 356 -16.96 -4.39 46.99
C TYR A 356 -17.62 -5.19 48.12
N LYS A 357 -17.15 -6.43 48.33
CA LYS A 357 -17.68 -7.33 49.37
C LYS A 357 -17.48 -6.78 50.78
N GLU A 358 -16.36 -6.12 51.06
CA GLU A 358 -16.09 -5.49 52.37
C GLU A 358 -16.64 -4.06 52.49
N ARG A 359 -17.42 -3.61 51.48
CA ARG A 359 -18.02 -2.25 51.42
C ARG A 359 -17.00 -1.11 51.47
N LEU A 360 -15.72 -1.38 51.26
CA LEU A 360 -14.65 -0.38 51.24
C LEU A 360 -14.58 0.42 49.90
N LEU A 361 -15.36 0.02 48.94
CA LEU A 361 -15.35 0.63 47.59
C LEU A 361 -16.07 2.00 47.59
N LYS A 362 -17.12 2.19 48.44
CA LYS A 362 -17.86 3.46 48.54
C LYS A 362 -16.99 4.61 49.07
N PRO A 363 -16.27 4.46 50.20
CA PRO A 363 -15.40 5.52 50.68
C PRO A 363 -14.19 5.77 49.74
N LEU A 364 -13.74 4.78 49.00
CA LEU A 364 -12.61 4.88 48.06
C LEU A 364 -12.97 5.68 46.78
N LEU A 365 -14.25 5.65 46.39
CA LEU A 365 -14.77 6.41 45.23
C LEU A 365 -15.37 7.78 45.67
N GLY A 366 -15.32 8.15 46.94
CA GLY A 366 -15.90 9.41 47.43
C GLY A 366 -17.43 9.47 47.32
N LEU A 367 -18.08 8.31 47.14
CA LEU A 367 -19.54 8.19 47.08
C LEU A 367 -20.06 7.89 48.47
N SER A 368 -20.64 8.92 49.11
CA SER A 368 -21.35 8.80 50.36
C SER A 368 -22.62 7.98 50.23
#